data_00dff136727b0e7383a2b25ad32d36eb
#
_entry.id   00dff136727b0e7383a2b25ad32d36eb
#
_cell.length_a   1.000
_cell.length_b   1.000
_cell.length_c   1.000
_cell.angle_alpha   90.00
_cell.angle_beta   90.00
_cell.angle_gamma   90.00
#
_symmetry.space_group_name_H-M   'P 1'
#
loop_
_entity.id
_entity.type
_entity.pdbx_description
1 polymer ?
#
loop_
_entity_poly.entity_id
_entity_poly.type
_entity_poly.pdbx_seq_one_letter_code
_entity_poly.pdbx_strand_id
1 'polypeptide(L)'
;MPMRNIDYWRYSLDNPEPEGLEEEPYIHDEYIVDDSNYLTQVNRLRDLLTTYCTLSRLIEREPSCTHEELGILAATADTPSENPRDIYQLVLNEIDWLLKNVENIQHTEFVAYFKCLGISHSDYCREENTQQRLILLREILQRYCKNRKERYDQLGYTHVIQQALYDSVVSRKQGTAGIQKIRQIIEQVEQEPQVKIQKAPTVKIQKAPTVDELTRLEYGFYPISKKDFKELIEKFEITYEFGQEKQAKIPDLVIKIKDRLLILEAKHIKESGGAQNNQIDELIKFISQKEKELISYVAFLDGRYFNKFRDTSSADKVRRQREAIENALQDYPNNYFVNTAGLRKLLADLLSETTGNVNSQTSGQ
;
A
#
# COMPACT_ATOMS: atom_id res chain seq x y z
N MET A 1 -16.95 21.82 23.09
CA MET A 1 -16.46 22.38 21.81
C MET A 1 -15.20 21.62 21.41
N PRO A 2 -15.05 21.21 20.17
CA PRO A 2 -13.81 20.62 19.71
C PRO A 2 -12.68 21.61 19.89
N MET A 3 -11.48 21.09 20.08
CA MET A 3 -10.27 21.88 20.10
C MET A 3 -10.06 22.50 18.72
N ARG A 4 -9.32 23.60 18.63
CA ARG A 4 -8.88 24.16 17.34
C ARG A 4 -7.86 23.21 16.71
N ASN A 5 -7.71 23.25 15.41
CA ASN A 5 -6.74 22.42 14.69
C ASN A 5 -5.30 22.54 15.24
N ILE A 6 -4.88 23.77 15.58
CA ILE A 6 -3.58 24.03 16.18
C ILE A 6 -3.41 23.37 17.58
N ASP A 7 -4.49 23.16 18.30
CA ASP A 7 -4.46 22.53 19.62
C ASP A 7 -4.32 20.99 19.46
N TYR A 8 -4.87 20.37 18.39
CA TYR A 8 -4.60 18.97 18.04
C TYR A 8 -3.15 18.76 17.57
N TRP A 9 -2.57 19.73 16.86
CA TRP A 9 -1.15 19.74 16.52
C TRP A 9 -0.29 19.76 17.78
N ARG A 10 -0.56 20.66 18.72
CA ARG A 10 0.14 20.74 20.01
C ARG A 10 -0.03 19.46 20.81
N TYR A 11 -1.26 18.94 20.88
CA TYR A 11 -1.53 17.66 21.52
C TYR A 11 -0.70 16.51 20.89
N SER A 12 -0.56 16.51 19.59
CA SER A 12 0.30 15.54 18.90
C SER A 12 1.78 15.70 19.26
N LEU A 13 2.27 16.92 19.41
CA LEU A 13 3.64 17.19 19.86
C LEU A 13 3.88 16.74 21.32
N ASP A 14 2.88 16.91 22.19
CA ASP A 14 2.97 16.52 23.61
C ASP A 14 2.85 14.99 23.77
N ASN A 15 2.26 14.29 22.81
CA ASN A 15 2.10 12.84 22.79
C ASN A 15 2.84 12.23 21.59
N PRO A 16 4.16 12.03 21.70
CA PRO A 16 5.00 11.59 20.60
C PRO A 16 4.68 10.16 20.13
N GLU A 17 5.11 9.85 18.93
CA GLU A 17 5.11 8.47 18.44
C GLU A 17 6.08 7.61 19.24
N PRO A 18 5.78 6.33 19.48
CA PRO A 18 6.66 5.41 20.16
C PRO A 18 8.03 5.30 19.48
N GLU A 19 9.09 5.21 20.27
CA GLU A 19 10.46 5.09 19.76
C GLU A 19 10.95 3.63 19.69
N GLY A 20 10.25 2.72 20.35
CA GLY A 20 10.57 1.28 20.38
C GLY A 20 10.06 0.51 19.16
N LEU A 21 10.65 -0.66 18.91
CA LEU A 21 10.15 -1.62 17.93
C LEU A 21 8.88 -2.32 18.41
N GLU A 22 8.65 -2.36 19.71
CA GLU A 22 7.62 -3.17 20.38
C GLU A 22 6.19 -2.70 20.10
N GLU A 23 6.01 -1.46 19.63
CA GLU A 23 4.68 -0.88 19.40
C GLU A 23 4.39 -0.59 17.92
N GLU A 24 5.24 -1.06 16.99
CA GLU A 24 4.94 -0.94 15.59
C GLU A 24 4.05 -2.12 15.14
N PRO A 25 2.71 -1.95 15.08
CA PRO A 25 1.79 -3.03 14.69
C PRO A 25 1.93 -3.46 13.23
N TYR A 26 2.99 -3.04 12.55
CA TYR A 26 3.30 -3.29 11.14
C TYR A 26 4.58 -4.06 10.91
N ILE A 27 5.32 -4.40 11.98
CA ILE A 27 6.37 -5.40 11.85
C ILE A 27 5.62 -6.71 11.70
N HIS A 28 5.42 -7.04 10.47
CA HIS A 28 4.83 -8.30 10.08
C HIS A 28 5.89 -9.40 10.21
N ASP A 29 6.22 -9.77 11.45
CA ASP A 29 6.88 -11.04 11.73
C ASP A 29 6.09 -12.22 11.18
N GLU A 30 4.81 -11.98 10.84
CA GLU A 30 3.89 -12.90 10.19
C GLU A 30 4.14 -13.09 8.69
N TYR A 31 4.86 -12.20 8.02
CA TYR A 31 5.23 -12.38 6.61
C TYR A 31 6.49 -13.25 6.46
N ILE A 32 6.46 -14.39 7.07
CA ILE A 32 7.37 -15.46 6.74
C ILE A 32 6.90 -16.01 5.38
N VAL A 33 7.83 -16.19 4.45
CA VAL A 33 7.57 -16.94 3.20
C VAL A 33 7.53 -18.44 3.57
N ASP A 34 6.55 -18.81 4.39
CA ASP A 34 6.28 -20.18 4.83
C ASP A 34 4.93 -20.70 4.31
N ASP A 35 4.35 -19.99 3.36
CA ASP A 35 3.19 -20.48 2.64
C ASP A 35 3.65 -21.67 1.78
N SER A 36 3.27 -22.87 2.19
CA SER A 36 3.58 -24.12 1.47
C SER A 36 3.09 -24.06 0.00
N ASN A 37 1.99 -23.36 -0.26
CA ASN A 37 1.48 -23.16 -1.60
C ASN A 37 2.40 -22.22 -2.41
N TYR A 38 2.83 -21.10 -1.83
CA TYR A 38 3.78 -20.19 -2.48
C TYR A 38 5.10 -20.89 -2.80
N LEU A 39 5.68 -21.60 -1.84
CA LEU A 39 6.92 -22.35 -2.04
C LEU A 39 6.78 -23.42 -3.13
N THR A 40 5.64 -24.10 -3.18
CA THR A 40 5.31 -25.07 -4.24
C THR A 40 5.31 -24.39 -5.61
N GLN A 41 4.67 -23.23 -5.74
CA GLN A 41 4.61 -22.49 -7.01
C GLN A 41 5.97 -21.91 -7.43
N VAL A 42 6.78 -21.47 -6.46
CA VAL A 42 8.15 -21.00 -6.73
C VAL A 42 9.04 -22.14 -7.20
N ASN A 43 8.96 -23.32 -6.58
CA ASN A 43 9.70 -24.51 -7.01
C ASN A 43 9.24 -24.93 -8.42
N ARG A 44 7.94 -24.95 -8.68
CA ARG A 44 7.39 -25.21 -10.02
C ARG A 44 7.95 -24.23 -11.05
N LEU A 45 8.00 -22.94 -10.75
CA LEU A 45 8.62 -21.95 -11.63
C LEU A 45 10.09 -22.27 -11.92
N ARG A 46 10.86 -22.65 -10.92
CA ARG A 46 12.30 -23.02 -11.11
C ARG A 46 12.47 -24.24 -11.99
N ASP A 47 11.64 -25.26 -11.80
CA ASP A 47 11.66 -26.46 -12.63
C ASP A 47 11.33 -26.15 -14.08
N LEU A 48 10.31 -25.31 -14.30
CA LEU A 48 9.95 -24.82 -15.64
C LEU A 48 11.05 -23.98 -16.28
N LEU A 49 11.72 -23.11 -15.52
CA LEU A 49 12.85 -22.33 -16.01
C LEU A 49 14.02 -23.23 -16.39
N THR A 50 14.29 -24.26 -15.63
CA THR A 50 15.32 -25.27 -15.91
C THR A 50 14.97 -26.04 -17.18
N THR A 51 13.76 -26.51 -17.29
CA THR A 51 13.24 -27.21 -18.46
C THR A 51 13.30 -26.32 -19.71
N TYR A 52 12.84 -25.06 -19.62
CA TYR A 52 12.91 -24.11 -20.71
C TYR A 52 14.35 -23.90 -21.21
N CYS A 53 15.30 -23.65 -20.29
CA CYS A 53 16.70 -23.43 -20.67
C CYS A 53 17.34 -24.67 -21.32
N THR A 54 16.94 -25.85 -20.88
CA THR A 54 17.43 -27.13 -21.46
C THR A 54 16.85 -27.32 -22.86
N LEU A 55 15.54 -27.17 -23.04
CA LEU A 55 14.87 -27.28 -24.33
C LEU A 55 15.40 -26.25 -25.33
N SER A 56 15.61 -24.99 -24.90
CA SER A 56 16.16 -23.96 -25.77
C SER A 56 17.55 -24.32 -26.29
N ARG A 57 18.42 -24.87 -25.43
CA ARG A 57 19.76 -25.32 -25.84
C ARG A 57 19.72 -26.51 -26.79
N LEU A 58 18.77 -27.43 -26.61
CA LEU A 58 18.60 -28.59 -27.47
C LEU A 58 18.11 -28.15 -28.87
N ILE A 59 17.11 -27.30 -28.91
CA ILE A 59 16.56 -26.77 -30.17
C ILE A 59 17.60 -25.95 -30.94
N GLU A 60 18.48 -25.22 -30.26
CA GLU A 60 19.55 -24.45 -30.86
C GLU A 60 20.68 -25.34 -31.44
N ARG A 61 20.94 -26.49 -30.81
CA ARG A 61 22.06 -27.39 -31.23
C ARG A 61 21.66 -28.32 -32.36
N GLU A 62 20.43 -28.83 -32.34
CA GLU A 62 19.94 -29.77 -33.33
C GLU A 62 18.47 -29.49 -33.69
N PRO A 63 18.22 -28.86 -34.83
CA PRO A 63 16.84 -28.68 -35.32
C PRO A 63 16.07 -29.97 -35.61
N SER A 64 16.76 -31.12 -35.59
CA SER A 64 16.24 -32.47 -35.87
C SER A 64 16.30 -33.44 -34.70
N CYS A 65 16.43 -32.97 -33.47
CA CYS A 65 16.55 -33.81 -32.26
C CYS A 65 15.43 -34.84 -32.13
N THR A 66 15.81 -36.08 -31.92
CA THR A 66 14.92 -37.25 -31.86
C THR A 66 14.36 -37.48 -30.44
N HIS A 67 13.24 -38.23 -30.38
CA HIS A 67 12.40 -38.52 -29.23
C HIS A 67 13.09 -39.11 -27.96
N GLU A 68 14.19 -39.86 -28.10
CA GLU A 68 14.78 -40.60 -26.97
C GLU A 68 15.47 -39.71 -25.94
N GLU A 69 16.15 -38.62 -26.37
CA GLU A 69 16.84 -37.69 -25.47
C GLU A 69 15.88 -36.76 -24.72
N LEU A 70 14.68 -36.59 -25.24
CA LEU A 70 13.61 -35.79 -24.67
C LEU A 70 12.66 -36.58 -23.74
N GLY A 71 12.69 -37.89 -23.83
CA GLY A 71 11.85 -38.75 -22.98
C GLY A 71 12.14 -38.64 -21.49
N ILE A 72 13.36 -38.24 -21.10
CA ILE A 72 13.74 -38.02 -19.69
C ILE A 72 13.12 -36.72 -19.16
N LEU A 73 12.90 -35.73 -20.02
CA LEU A 73 12.30 -34.42 -19.66
C LEU A 73 10.77 -34.46 -19.73
N ALA A 74 10.19 -35.29 -20.58
CA ALA A 74 8.74 -35.46 -20.69
C ALA A 74 8.11 -36.18 -19.46
N ALA A 75 8.91 -36.88 -18.67
CA ALA A 75 8.45 -37.55 -17.44
C ALA A 75 8.00 -36.55 -16.34
N THR A 76 8.27 -35.26 -16.48
CA THR A 76 7.81 -34.19 -15.55
C THR A 76 6.57 -33.45 -16.05
N ALA A 77 6.09 -33.71 -17.25
CA ALA A 77 4.89 -33.10 -17.81
C ALA A 77 3.79 -34.15 -17.95
N ASP A 78 2.67 -33.99 -17.29
CA ASP A 78 1.49 -34.85 -17.35
C ASP A 78 0.76 -34.87 -18.72
N THR A 79 1.43 -34.57 -19.82
CA THR A 79 0.80 -34.45 -21.15
C THR A 79 1.50 -35.25 -22.23
N PRO A 80 0.76 -35.99 -23.06
CA PRO A 80 1.29 -36.90 -24.09
C PRO A 80 1.67 -36.18 -25.39
N SER A 81 2.42 -35.09 -25.35
CA SER A 81 2.88 -34.44 -26.59
C SER A 81 4.27 -34.95 -26.96
N GLU A 82 4.40 -35.48 -28.17
CA GLU A 82 5.61 -36.09 -28.68
C GLU A 82 6.60 -35.11 -29.37
N ASN A 83 6.19 -33.84 -29.55
CA ASN A 83 7.02 -32.85 -30.26
C ASN A 83 7.69 -31.84 -29.31
N PRO A 84 9.04 -31.69 -29.35
CA PRO A 84 9.77 -30.75 -28.52
C PRO A 84 9.29 -29.28 -28.60
N ARG A 85 8.81 -28.88 -29.76
CA ARG A 85 8.26 -27.54 -29.97
C ARG A 85 6.96 -27.32 -29.23
N ASP A 86 6.14 -28.36 -29.10
CA ASP A 86 4.88 -28.29 -28.38
C ASP A 86 5.15 -28.21 -26.88
N ILE A 87 6.11 -29.02 -26.38
CA ILE A 87 6.56 -28.96 -24.99
C ILE A 87 7.13 -27.57 -24.65
N TYR A 88 7.96 -27.02 -25.52
CA TYR A 88 8.52 -25.69 -25.37
C TYR A 88 7.43 -24.61 -25.24
N GLN A 89 6.39 -24.69 -26.07
CA GLN A 89 5.26 -23.76 -26.02
C GLN A 89 4.42 -23.96 -24.75
N LEU A 90 4.22 -25.20 -24.31
CA LEU A 90 3.51 -25.51 -23.06
C LEU A 90 4.25 -24.93 -21.84
N VAL A 91 5.57 -25.15 -21.77
CA VAL A 91 6.41 -24.58 -20.70
C VAL A 91 6.35 -23.04 -20.70
N LEU A 92 6.39 -22.43 -21.87
CA LEU A 92 6.29 -20.98 -21.99
C LEU A 92 4.94 -20.45 -21.48
N ASN A 93 3.86 -21.10 -21.85
CA ASN A 93 2.51 -20.74 -21.41
C ASN A 93 2.33 -20.92 -19.90
N GLU A 94 2.91 -21.97 -19.34
CA GLU A 94 2.84 -22.25 -17.91
C GLU A 94 3.64 -21.22 -17.09
N ILE A 95 4.81 -20.82 -17.57
CA ILE A 95 5.57 -19.72 -16.93
C ILE A 95 4.76 -18.41 -16.98
N ASP A 96 4.15 -18.09 -18.12
CA ASP A 96 3.29 -16.89 -18.24
C ASP A 96 2.12 -16.94 -17.25
N TRP A 97 1.49 -18.10 -17.11
CA TRP A 97 0.39 -18.30 -16.18
C TRP A 97 0.83 -18.09 -14.72
N LEU A 98 1.96 -18.67 -14.30
CA LEU A 98 2.52 -18.47 -12.96
C LEU A 98 2.82 -17.00 -12.69
N LEU A 99 3.46 -16.30 -13.62
CA LEU A 99 3.80 -14.89 -13.49
C LEU A 99 2.56 -13.99 -13.30
N LYS A 100 1.42 -14.37 -13.87
CA LYS A 100 0.19 -13.57 -13.79
C LYS A 100 -0.68 -13.90 -12.59
N ASN A 101 -0.70 -15.15 -12.18
CA ASN A 101 -1.74 -15.65 -11.28
C ASN A 101 -1.23 -16.03 -9.88
N VAL A 102 0.07 -16.24 -9.72
CA VAL A 102 0.62 -16.59 -8.41
C VAL A 102 0.94 -15.33 -7.61
N GLU A 103 0.31 -15.22 -6.46
CA GLU A 103 0.56 -14.12 -5.53
C GLU A 103 2.00 -14.14 -5.04
N ASN A 104 2.61 -12.96 -4.91
CA ASN A 104 3.99 -12.78 -4.45
C ASN A 104 5.09 -13.34 -5.38
N ILE A 105 4.78 -13.83 -6.58
CA ILE A 105 5.76 -14.33 -7.56
C ILE A 105 6.82 -13.29 -7.94
N GLN A 106 6.48 -11.99 -7.79
CA GLN A 106 7.39 -10.86 -8.03
C GLN A 106 8.61 -10.84 -7.11
N HIS A 107 8.63 -11.66 -6.06
CA HIS A 107 9.74 -11.78 -5.11
C HIS A 107 10.73 -12.89 -5.49
N THR A 108 10.55 -13.51 -6.65
CA THR A 108 11.49 -14.49 -7.17
C THR A 108 12.65 -13.83 -7.91
N GLU A 109 13.78 -14.53 -8.00
CA GLU A 109 14.98 -14.07 -8.71
C GLU A 109 14.72 -13.81 -10.18
N PHE A 110 13.90 -14.66 -10.79
CA PHE A 110 13.56 -14.53 -12.19
C PHE A 110 12.81 -13.22 -12.44
N VAL A 111 11.83 -12.88 -11.61
CA VAL A 111 11.11 -11.62 -11.74
C VAL A 111 11.99 -10.43 -11.31
N ALA A 112 12.89 -10.58 -10.34
CA ALA A 112 13.86 -9.57 -10.00
C ALA A 112 14.78 -9.23 -11.19
N TYR A 113 15.07 -10.22 -12.05
CA TYR A 113 15.85 -10.02 -13.29
C TYR A 113 15.16 -9.11 -14.31
N PHE A 114 13.82 -9.03 -14.33
CA PHE A 114 13.08 -8.11 -15.21
C PHE A 114 13.57 -6.66 -15.05
N LYS A 115 13.91 -6.25 -13.83
CA LYS A 115 14.44 -4.91 -13.56
C LYS A 115 15.79 -4.66 -14.22
N CYS A 116 16.61 -5.71 -14.38
CA CYS A 116 17.87 -5.60 -15.10
C CYS A 116 17.67 -5.31 -16.60
N LEU A 117 16.48 -5.61 -17.11
CA LEU A 117 16.08 -5.35 -18.50
C LEU A 117 15.26 -4.05 -18.64
N GLY A 118 15.08 -3.31 -17.55
CA GLY A 118 14.25 -2.09 -17.54
C GLY A 118 12.74 -2.36 -17.60
N ILE A 119 12.30 -3.59 -17.30
CA ILE A 119 10.91 -4.02 -17.36
C ILE A 119 10.39 -4.21 -15.95
N SER A 120 9.21 -3.67 -15.63
CA SER A 120 8.54 -4.01 -14.37
C SER A 120 7.63 -5.23 -14.55
N HIS A 121 7.50 -6.06 -13.49
CA HIS A 121 6.54 -7.15 -13.48
C HIS A 121 5.10 -6.66 -13.70
N SER A 122 4.77 -5.50 -13.15
CA SER A 122 3.47 -4.87 -13.34
C SER A 122 3.19 -4.51 -14.81
N ASP A 123 4.18 -4.02 -15.54
CA ASP A 123 4.00 -3.68 -16.96
C ASP A 123 3.88 -4.95 -17.81
N TYR A 124 4.65 -5.99 -17.49
CA TYR A 124 4.50 -7.31 -18.09
C TYR A 124 3.07 -7.86 -17.89
N CYS A 125 2.54 -7.81 -16.69
CA CYS A 125 1.20 -8.31 -16.38
C CYS A 125 0.07 -7.48 -17.00
N ARG A 126 0.29 -6.19 -17.28
CA ARG A 126 -0.69 -5.30 -17.93
C ARG A 126 -0.84 -5.54 -19.42
N GLU A 127 0.13 -6.20 -20.07
CA GLU A 127 0.00 -6.53 -21.48
C GLU A 127 -1.14 -7.53 -21.68
N GLU A 128 -2.24 -7.06 -22.27
CA GLU A 128 -3.46 -7.86 -22.49
C GLU A 128 -3.31 -8.81 -23.69
N ASN A 129 -2.50 -8.41 -24.68
CA ASN A 129 -2.23 -9.24 -25.83
C ASN A 129 -1.29 -10.40 -25.48
N THR A 130 -1.86 -11.59 -25.35
CA THR A 130 -1.11 -12.79 -24.98
C THR A 130 0.05 -13.08 -25.92
N GLN A 131 -0.09 -12.85 -27.23
CA GLN A 131 0.98 -13.09 -28.19
C GLN A 131 2.17 -12.14 -27.97
N GLN A 132 1.90 -10.85 -27.78
CA GLN A 132 2.95 -9.87 -27.50
C GLN A 132 3.63 -10.16 -26.17
N ARG A 133 2.87 -10.52 -25.14
CA ARG A 133 3.41 -10.91 -23.83
C ARG A 133 4.30 -12.15 -23.91
N LEU A 134 3.91 -13.18 -24.65
CA LEU A 134 4.71 -14.38 -24.86
C LEU A 134 5.98 -14.11 -25.69
N ILE A 135 5.93 -13.20 -26.65
CA ILE A 135 7.14 -12.73 -27.36
C ILE A 135 8.11 -12.09 -26.37
N LEU A 136 7.62 -11.16 -25.56
CA LEU A 136 8.41 -10.49 -24.53
C LEU A 136 9.00 -11.51 -23.53
N LEU A 137 8.20 -12.46 -23.08
CA LEU A 137 8.64 -13.51 -22.16
C LEU A 137 9.77 -14.35 -22.76
N ARG A 138 9.69 -14.71 -24.04
CA ARG A 138 10.76 -15.42 -24.74
C ARG A 138 12.07 -14.64 -24.72
N GLU A 139 12.03 -13.36 -25.02
CA GLU A 139 13.22 -12.51 -25.00
C GLU A 139 13.84 -12.43 -23.59
N ILE A 140 13.00 -12.29 -22.56
CA ILE A 140 13.44 -12.29 -21.17
C ILE A 140 14.12 -13.63 -20.83
N LEU A 141 13.46 -14.75 -21.17
CA LEU A 141 13.94 -16.11 -20.88
C LEU A 141 15.25 -16.42 -21.61
N GLN A 142 15.39 -16.06 -22.89
CA GLN A 142 16.63 -16.25 -23.64
C GLN A 142 17.79 -15.52 -22.95
N ARG A 143 17.61 -14.28 -22.55
CA ARG A 143 18.63 -13.50 -21.85
C ARG A 143 18.91 -14.05 -20.45
N TYR A 144 17.87 -14.50 -19.74
CA TYR A 144 18.00 -15.13 -18.43
C TYR A 144 18.82 -16.42 -18.49
N CYS A 145 18.47 -17.33 -19.39
CA CYS A 145 19.17 -18.60 -19.56
C CYS A 145 20.64 -18.41 -19.95
N LYS A 146 20.92 -17.40 -20.80
CA LYS A 146 22.29 -17.11 -21.25
C LYS A 146 23.15 -16.45 -20.18
N ASN A 147 22.56 -15.50 -19.40
CA ASN A 147 23.36 -14.56 -18.61
C ASN A 147 23.22 -14.75 -17.09
N ARG A 148 22.19 -15.45 -16.59
CA ARG A 148 21.85 -15.48 -15.17
C ARG A 148 21.60 -16.86 -14.59
N LYS A 149 20.91 -17.76 -15.33
CA LYS A 149 20.45 -19.06 -14.80
C LYS A 149 21.58 -19.86 -14.17
N GLU A 150 22.67 -20.06 -14.92
CA GLU A 150 23.81 -20.83 -14.42
C GLU A 150 24.45 -20.19 -13.17
N ARG A 151 24.56 -18.87 -13.15
CA ARG A 151 25.14 -18.14 -12.01
C ARG A 151 24.24 -18.23 -10.76
N TYR A 152 22.94 -18.16 -10.94
CA TYR A 152 22.00 -18.33 -9.81
C TYR A 152 21.99 -19.77 -9.29
N ASP A 153 22.08 -20.75 -10.17
CA ASP A 153 22.22 -22.15 -9.78
C ASP A 153 23.51 -22.40 -8.99
N GLN A 154 24.64 -21.81 -9.39
CA GLN A 154 25.90 -21.91 -8.67
C GLN A 154 25.90 -21.23 -7.31
N LEU A 155 25.22 -20.09 -7.18
CA LEU A 155 25.11 -19.37 -5.91
C LEU A 155 24.16 -20.03 -4.93
N GLY A 156 23.33 -20.93 -5.42
CA GLY A 156 22.29 -21.59 -4.64
C GLY A 156 21.14 -20.64 -4.27
N TYR A 157 19.93 -21.13 -4.45
CA TYR A 157 18.75 -20.40 -4.03
C TYR A 157 18.29 -20.93 -2.69
N THR A 158 18.46 -20.17 -1.63
CA THR A 158 18.04 -20.53 -0.27
C THR A 158 16.75 -19.78 0.10
N HIS A 159 15.99 -20.34 1.02
CA HIS A 159 14.82 -19.64 1.61
C HIS A 159 15.19 -18.27 2.17
N VAL A 160 16.43 -18.13 2.67
CA VAL A 160 16.98 -16.85 3.16
C VAL A 160 17.01 -15.78 2.07
N ILE A 161 17.45 -16.13 0.83
CA ILE A 161 17.47 -15.15 -0.28
C ILE A 161 16.04 -14.77 -0.69
N GLN A 162 15.11 -15.74 -0.69
CA GLN A 162 13.70 -15.47 -0.97
C GLN A 162 13.09 -14.54 0.07
N GLN A 163 13.32 -14.83 1.35
CA GLN A 163 12.86 -13.97 2.44
C GLN A 163 13.47 -12.58 2.33
N ALA A 164 14.77 -12.44 2.09
CA ALA A 164 15.43 -11.15 1.92
C ALA A 164 14.87 -10.34 0.74
N LEU A 165 14.55 -10.99 -0.39
CA LEU A 165 13.90 -10.34 -1.53
C LEU A 165 12.48 -9.90 -1.18
N TYR A 166 11.75 -10.72 -0.46
CA TYR A 166 10.41 -10.41 0.06
C TYR A 166 10.48 -9.21 1.01
N ASP A 167 11.34 -9.25 2.02
CA ASP A 167 11.51 -8.20 3.02
C ASP A 167 11.89 -6.86 2.38
N SER A 168 12.73 -6.87 1.33
CA SER A 168 13.10 -5.67 0.60
C SER A 168 11.91 -4.98 -0.10
N VAL A 169 10.81 -5.67 -0.29
CA VAL A 169 9.60 -5.17 -0.98
C VAL A 169 8.47 -4.90 0.02
N VAL A 170 8.47 -5.55 1.18
CA VAL A 170 7.51 -5.27 2.28
C VAL A 170 7.55 -3.81 2.67
N SER A 171 8.73 -3.19 2.66
CA SER A 171 8.86 -1.74 2.88
C SER A 171 8.05 -0.88 1.90
N ARG A 172 7.71 -1.39 0.71
CA ARG A 172 6.86 -0.69 -0.27
C ARG A 172 5.37 -0.89 -0.04
N LYS A 173 4.96 -1.90 0.73
CA LYS A 173 3.55 -2.09 1.15
C LYS A 173 3.12 -1.14 2.28
N GLN A 174 4.03 -0.26 2.75
CA GLN A 174 3.77 0.70 3.83
C GLN A 174 2.63 1.69 3.54
N GLY A 175 2.27 1.93 2.28
CA GLY A 175 1.07 2.71 1.95
C GLY A 175 -0.23 2.07 2.48
N THR A 176 -0.30 0.75 2.52
CA THR A 176 -1.44 0.02 3.09
C THR A 176 -1.41 0.03 4.63
N ALA A 177 -0.22 0.12 5.22
CA ALA A 177 -0.04 0.17 6.67
C ALA A 177 -0.69 1.41 7.30
N GLY A 178 -0.56 2.58 6.68
CA GLY A 178 -1.20 3.80 7.15
C GLY A 178 -2.72 3.67 7.25
N ILE A 179 -3.37 3.08 6.25
CA ILE A 179 -4.81 2.81 6.26
C ILE A 179 -5.19 1.81 7.36
N GLN A 180 -4.40 0.76 7.56
CA GLN A 180 -4.64 -0.23 8.62
C GLN A 180 -4.53 0.40 10.01
N LYS A 181 -3.55 1.28 10.23
CA LYS A 181 -3.41 2.01 11.49
C LYS A 181 -4.59 2.93 11.76
N ILE A 182 -5.03 3.66 10.74
CA ILE A 182 -6.22 4.51 10.88
C ILE A 182 -7.44 3.66 11.27
N ARG A 183 -7.61 2.46 10.70
CA ARG A 183 -8.69 1.53 11.09
C ARG A 183 -8.58 1.11 12.56
N GLN A 184 -7.38 0.74 13.00
CA GLN A 184 -7.16 0.39 14.41
C GLN A 184 -7.45 1.57 15.34
N ILE A 185 -7.08 2.80 14.96
CA ILE A 185 -7.42 4.01 15.72
C ILE A 185 -8.95 4.17 15.79
N ILE A 186 -9.66 3.97 14.68
CA ILE A 186 -11.14 4.02 14.65
C ILE A 186 -11.72 2.99 15.64
N GLU A 187 -11.28 1.73 15.57
CA GLU A 187 -11.73 0.65 16.45
C GLU A 187 -11.42 0.93 17.94
N GLN A 188 -10.25 1.51 18.23
CA GLN A 188 -9.87 1.89 19.59
C GLN A 188 -10.75 3.02 20.14
N VAL A 189 -11.01 4.06 19.33
CA VAL A 189 -11.88 5.18 19.74
C VAL A 189 -13.31 4.73 20.01
N GLU A 190 -13.83 3.77 19.24
CA GLU A 190 -15.16 3.17 19.47
C GLU A 190 -15.26 2.42 20.81
N GLN A 191 -14.13 1.92 21.33
CA GLN A 191 -14.07 1.17 22.59
C GLN A 191 -13.84 2.06 23.82
N GLU A 192 -13.45 3.32 23.64
CA GLU A 192 -13.15 4.23 24.75
C GLU A 192 -14.39 4.52 25.61
N PRO A 193 -14.25 4.51 26.97
CA PRO A 193 -15.37 4.74 27.89
C PRO A 193 -16.05 6.11 27.73
N GLN A 194 -15.31 7.10 27.22
CA GLN A 194 -15.81 8.47 27.00
C GLN A 194 -16.81 8.54 25.86
N VAL A 195 -16.74 7.62 24.90
CA VAL A 195 -17.69 7.46 23.79
C VAL A 195 -18.87 6.60 24.22
N LYS A 196 -18.74 5.81 25.30
CA LYS A 196 -19.80 5.01 25.92
C LYS A 196 -20.61 5.87 26.91
N ILE A 197 -21.38 6.81 26.40
CA ILE A 197 -22.32 7.54 27.24
C ILE A 197 -23.41 6.58 27.70
N GLN A 198 -23.74 6.61 29.02
CA GLN A 198 -24.79 5.82 29.64
C GLN A 198 -26.09 5.90 28.81
N LYS A 199 -26.49 4.77 28.20
CA LYS A 199 -27.72 4.58 27.42
C LYS A 199 -27.76 5.05 25.94
N ALA A 200 -26.70 5.59 25.34
CA ALA A 200 -26.73 5.78 23.90
C ALA A 200 -26.16 4.54 23.18
N PRO A 201 -26.68 4.16 22.00
CA PRO A 201 -26.09 3.09 21.20
C PRO A 201 -24.63 3.46 20.88
N THR A 202 -23.72 2.50 21.02
CA THR A 202 -22.31 2.67 20.68
C THR A 202 -22.21 3.10 19.21
N VAL A 203 -21.70 4.30 18.95
CA VAL A 203 -21.53 4.79 17.60
C VAL A 203 -20.39 3.99 16.94
N LYS A 204 -20.67 3.34 15.80
CA LYS A 204 -19.70 2.61 15.03
C LYS A 204 -19.43 3.30 13.70
N ILE A 205 -18.16 3.55 13.37
CA ILE A 205 -17.75 4.03 12.06
C ILE A 205 -17.62 2.84 11.14
N GLN A 206 -18.59 2.61 10.26
CA GLN A 206 -18.67 1.42 9.42
C GLN A 206 -17.83 1.58 8.16
N LYS A 207 -17.16 0.50 7.72
CA LYS A 207 -16.53 0.48 6.41
C LYS A 207 -17.61 0.48 5.33
N ALA A 208 -17.64 1.53 4.52
CA ALA A 208 -18.51 1.58 3.36
C ALA A 208 -17.94 0.67 2.24
N PRO A 209 -18.74 -0.15 1.58
CA PRO A 209 -18.30 -0.93 0.41
C PRO A 209 -18.18 -0.10 -0.85
N THR A 210 -18.90 1.01 -0.95
CA THR A 210 -18.94 1.93 -2.09
C THR A 210 -19.05 3.38 -1.64
N VAL A 211 -18.78 4.33 -2.55
CA VAL A 211 -19.00 5.76 -2.31
C VAL A 211 -20.49 6.06 -2.06
N ASP A 212 -21.39 5.39 -2.76
CA ASP A 212 -22.84 5.52 -2.54
C ASP A 212 -23.25 5.12 -1.14
N GLU A 213 -22.75 4.02 -0.61
CA GLU A 213 -23.03 3.62 0.76
C GLU A 213 -22.46 4.61 1.76
N LEU A 214 -21.26 5.17 1.51
CA LEU A 214 -20.68 6.22 2.37
C LEU A 214 -21.62 7.44 2.47
N THR A 215 -22.28 7.84 1.39
CA THR A 215 -23.23 8.96 1.43
C THR A 215 -24.40 8.71 2.35
N ARG A 216 -24.88 7.46 2.45
CA ARG A 216 -26.03 7.04 3.26
C ARG A 216 -25.69 6.82 4.73
N LEU A 217 -24.45 6.47 5.04
CA LEU A 217 -24.00 6.26 6.41
C LEU A 217 -23.91 7.60 7.15
N GLU A 218 -24.33 7.65 8.39
CA GLU A 218 -24.03 8.76 9.30
C GLU A 218 -22.57 8.73 9.77
N TYR A 219 -22.04 7.51 9.97
CA TYR A 219 -20.68 7.26 10.43
C TYR A 219 -20.07 6.18 9.55
N GLY A 220 -19.12 6.57 8.71
CA GLY A 220 -18.52 5.65 7.76
C GLY A 220 -17.09 6.02 7.40
N PHE A 221 -16.33 5.04 6.92
CA PHE A 221 -15.04 5.30 6.28
C PHE A 221 -14.93 4.54 4.96
N TYR A 222 -14.17 5.11 4.03
CA TYR A 222 -13.95 4.53 2.70
C TYR A 222 -12.49 4.72 2.27
N PRO A 223 -11.72 3.63 2.03
CA PRO A 223 -10.41 3.72 1.39
C PRO A 223 -10.59 4.11 -0.07
N ILE A 224 -9.91 5.17 -0.49
CA ILE A 224 -10.10 5.75 -1.82
C ILE A 224 -9.29 4.98 -2.85
N SER A 225 -9.94 4.57 -3.95
CA SER A 225 -9.27 4.05 -5.14
C SER A 225 -9.26 5.10 -6.25
N LYS A 226 -8.33 4.95 -7.20
CA LYS A 226 -8.26 5.85 -8.36
C LYS A 226 -9.57 5.89 -9.15
N LYS A 227 -10.28 4.78 -9.20
CA LYS A 227 -11.55 4.65 -9.93
C LYS A 227 -12.66 5.46 -9.26
N ASP A 228 -12.70 5.42 -7.92
CA ASP A 228 -13.83 5.97 -7.15
C ASP A 228 -13.64 7.44 -6.78
N PHE A 229 -12.41 7.95 -6.97
CA PHE A 229 -12.05 9.32 -6.56
C PHE A 229 -12.90 10.39 -7.24
N LYS A 230 -13.16 10.22 -8.53
CA LYS A 230 -14.00 11.15 -9.29
C LYS A 230 -15.44 11.17 -8.77
N GLU A 231 -15.99 9.99 -8.51
CA GLU A 231 -17.32 9.86 -7.92
C GLU A 231 -17.41 10.50 -6.54
N LEU A 232 -16.37 10.33 -5.71
CA LEU A 232 -16.28 10.94 -4.39
C LEU A 232 -16.33 12.48 -4.47
N ILE A 233 -15.53 13.08 -5.38
CA ILE A 233 -15.51 14.53 -5.61
C ILE A 233 -16.90 15.03 -6.00
N GLU A 234 -17.55 14.37 -6.96
CA GLU A 234 -18.86 14.77 -7.46
C GLU A 234 -19.96 14.67 -6.38
N LYS A 235 -19.99 13.57 -5.61
CA LYS A 235 -21.04 13.32 -4.61
C LYS A 235 -20.94 14.20 -3.37
N PHE A 236 -19.74 14.50 -2.94
CA PHE A 236 -19.52 15.36 -1.76
C PHE A 236 -19.20 16.81 -2.15
N GLU A 237 -19.22 17.11 -3.44
CA GLU A 237 -18.93 18.45 -3.99
C GLU A 237 -17.59 19.01 -3.47
N ILE A 238 -16.56 18.16 -3.45
CA ILE A 238 -15.23 18.52 -2.95
C ILE A 238 -14.52 19.39 -3.99
N THR A 239 -13.94 20.51 -3.56
CA THR A 239 -13.09 21.35 -4.39
C THR A 239 -11.64 20.93 -4.25
N TYR A 240 -11.24 19.89 -4.96
CA TYR A 240 -9.91 19.30 -4.83
C TYR A 240 -8.96 19.86 -5.89
N GLU A 241 -8.02 20.69 -5.49
CA GLU A 241 -7.03 21.30 -6.37
C GLU A 241 -5.61 20.70 -6.24
N PHE A 242 -5.40 19.82 -5.28
CA PHE A 242 -4.08 19.26 -4.99
C PHE A 242 -3.55 18.42 -6.16
N GLY A 243 -2.31 18.72 -6.58
CA GLY A 243 -1.60 17.93 -7.60
C GLY A 243 -2.00 18.18 -9.04
N GLN A 244 -2.80 19.19 -9.35
CA GLN A 244 -3.25 19.51 -10.72
C GLN A 244 -2.10 19.70 -11.73
N GLU A 245 -0.94 20.17 -11.31
CA GLU A 245 0.21 20.40 -12.19
C GLU A 245 1.00 19.12 -12.55
N LYS A 246 0.87 17.99 -11.79
CA LYS A 246 1.73 16.81 -11.97
C LYS A 246 1.10 15.43 -11.77
N GLN A 247 -0.13 15.17 -11.95
CA GLN A 247 -0.93 14.02 -11.51
C GLN A 247 -1.55 14.26 -10.13
N ALA A 248 -2.86 14.36 -10.11
CA ALA A 248 -3.62 14.49 -8.88
C ALA A 248 -3.29 13.32 -7.95
N LYS A 249 -2.71 13.62 -6.79
CA LYS A 249 -2.47 12.61 -5.78
C LYS A 249 -3.80 12.30 -5.12
N ILE A 250 -4.15 11.05 -5.11
CA ILE A 250 -5.40 10.57 -4.54
C ILE A 250 -5.20 10.39 -3.05
N PRO A 251 -6.02 11.02 -2.20
CA PRO A 251 -5.98 10.77 -0.76
C PRO A 251 -6.21 9.28 -0.44
N ASP A 252 -5.71 8.83 0.69
CA ASP A 252 -5.74 7.40 1.06
C ASP A 252 -7.11 6.96 1.58
N LEU A 253 -7.82 7.85 2.31
CA LEU A 253 -9.02 7.48 3.05
C LEU A 253 -9.95 8.69 3.23
N VAL A 254 -11.25 8.40 3.32
CA VAL A 254 -12.28 9.35 3.77
C VAL A 254 -12.98 8.78 4.99
N ILE A 255 -13.22 9.65 5.99
CA ILE A 255 -14.06 9.35 7.15
C ILE A 255 -15.23 10.35 7.18
N LYS A 256 -16.44 9.83 7.27
CA LYS A 256 -17.67 10.61 7.44
C LYS A 256 -18.17 10.48 8.87
N ILE A 257 -18.41 11.62 9.52
CA ILE A 257 -18.98 11.72 10.86
C ILE A 257 -20.16 12.69 10.78
N LYS A 258 -21.37 12.17 10.63
CA LYS A 258 -22.59 12.92 10.31
C LYS A 258 -22.38 13.78 9.05
N ASP A 259 -22.45 15.10 9.19
CA ASP A 259 -22.28 16.05 8.09
C ASP A 259 -20.82 16.42 7.81
N ARG A 260 -19.88 16.01 8.68
CA ARG A 260 -18.45 16.29 8.50
C ARG A 260 -17.76 15.22 7.66
N LEU A 261 -16.90 15.64 6.77
CA LEU A 261 -16.09 14.79 5.94
C LEU A 261 -14.60 15.06 6.21
N LEU A 262 -13.88 14.04 6.65
CA LEU A 262 -12.43 14.09 6.82
C LEU A 262 -11.77 13.36 5.64
N ILE A 263 -10.96 14.06 4.87
CA ILE A 263 -10.18 13.50 3.77
C ILE A 263 -8.75 13.34 4.27
N LEU A 264 -8.24 12.10 4.29
CA LEU A 264 -6.98 11.77 4.94
C LEU A 264 -5.91 11.37 3.93
N GLU A 265 -4.72 11.90 4.12
CA GLU A 265 -3.47 11.42 3.51
C GLU A 265 -2.55 10.94 4.63
N ALA A 266 -2.09 9.68 4.54
CA ALA A 266 -1.26 9.03 5.55
C ALA A 266 0.16 8.85 5.07
N LYS A 267 1.14 9.14 5.93
CA LYS A 267 2.55 8.83 5.71
C LYS A 267 3.12 8.19 6.96
N HIS A 268 3.90 7.13 6.76
CA HIS A 268 4.69 6.51 7.80
C HIS A 268 6.16 6.79 7.55
N ILE A 269 6.80 7.56 8.42
CA ILE A 269 8.20 7.98 8.26
C ILE A 269 9.00 7.65 9.52
N LYS A 270 9.94 6.71 9.40
CA LYS A 270 10.81 6.29 10.50
C LYS A 270 12.08 7.13 10.60
N GLU A 271 12.68 7.45 9.45
CA GLU A 271 14.00 8.10 9.38
C GLU A 271 13.98 9.33 8.47
N SER A 272 15.00 10.18 8.63
CA SER A 272 15.19 11.32 7.74
C SER A 272 15.98 10.91 6.50
N GLY A 273 15.47 11.27 5.33
CA GLY A 273 16.16 11.09 4.04
C GLY A 273 15.57 12.04 3.00
N GLY A 274 16.22 12.17 1.84
CA GLY A 274 15.79 13.10 0.79
C GLY A 274 14.36 12.84 0.29
N ALA A 275 13.99 11.58 0.10
CA ALA A 275 12.65 11.19 -0.35
C ALA A 275 11.58 11.44 0.73
N GLN A 276 11.90 11.23 2.00
CA GLN A 276 10.99 11.45 3.13
C GLN A 276 10.65 12.93 3.31
N ASN A 277 11.59 13.81 3.06
CA ASN A 277 11.36 15.26 3.14
C ASN A 277 10.30 15.73 2.14
N ASN A 278 10.30 15.18 0.92
CA ASN A 278 9.28 15.50 -0.08
C ASN A 278 7.88 15.04 0.38
N GLN A 279 7.81 13.96 1.17
CA GLN A 279 6.54 13.48 1.72
C GLN A 279 5.95 14.44 2.76
N ILE A 280 6.79 15.08 3.59
CA ILE A 280 6.32 16.11 4.53
C ILE A 280 5.81 17.34 3.77
N ASP A 281 6.56 17.79 2.77
CA ASP A 281 6.16 18.93 1.94
C ASP A 281 4.84 18.64 1.18
N GLU A 282 4.62 17.36 0.78
CA GLU A 282 3.34 16.90 0.22
C GLU A 282 2.19 16.99 1.24
N LEU A 283 2.42 16.55 2.50
CA LEU A 283 1.42 16.66 3.56
C LEU A 283 1.09 18.12 3.91
N ILE A 284 2.08 19.00 3.93
CA ILE A 284 1.87 20.43 4.17
C ILE A 284 1.00 21.02 3.04
N LYS A 285 1.33 20.74 1.78
CA LYS A 285 0.51 21.16 0.63
C LYS A 285 -0.90 20.58 0.71
N PHE A 286 -1.05 19.37 1.20
CA PHE A 286 -2.35 18.72 1.33
C PHE A 286 -3.26 19.43 2.33
N ILE A 287 -2.75 19.87 3.48
CA ILE A 287 -3.52 20.63 4.46
C ILE A 287 -3.65 22.12 4.12
N SER A 288 -2.95 22.62 3.10
CA SER A 288 -3.06 23.99 2.61
C SER A 288 -4.16 24.15 1.55
N GLN A 289 -5.16 23.28 1.56
CA GLN A 289 -6.31 23.33 0.66
C GLN A 289 -7.48 24.05 1.34
N LYS A 290 -8.15 24.92 0.58
CA LYS A 290 -9.38 25.59 1.05
C LYS A 290 -10.59 24.76 0.63
N GLU A 291 -11.46 24.50 1.57
CA GLU A 291 -12.66 23.70 1.32
C GLU A 291 -13.87 24.27 2.08
N LYS A 292 -15.06 23.67 1.85
CA LYS A 292 -16.28 24.00 2.60
C LYS A 292 -16.10 23.70 4.09
N GLU A 293 -16.83 24.40 4.95
CA GLU A 293 -16.66 24.36 6.41
C GLU A 293 -16.73 22.92 6.99
N LEU A 294 -17.55 22.06 6.41
CA LEU A 294 -17.76 20.69 6.89
C LEU A 294 -16.77 19.66 6.29
N ILE A 295 -15.87 20.09 5.41
CA ILE A 295 -14.87 19.24 4.78
C ILE A 295 -13.49 19.64 5.31
N SER A 296 -12.73 18.68 5.76
CA SER A 296 -11.41 18.87 6.36
C SER A 296 -10.37 17.98 5.72
N TYR A 297 -9.20 18.54 5.42
CA TYR A 297 -8.02 17.77 5.02
C TYR A 297 -7.19 17.41 6.26
N VAL A 298 -6.89 16.13 6.42
CA VAL A 298 -6.16 15.61 7.57
C VAL A 298 -4.87 14.95 7.10
N ALA A 299 -3.75 15.58 7.35
CA ALA A 299 -2.44 14.97 7.19
C ALA A 299 -2.15 14.11 8.43
N PHE A 300 -2.06 12.81 8.22
CA PHE A 300 -1.69 11.85 9.25
C PHE A 300 -0.24 11.43 9.05
N LEU A 301 0.64 11.88 9.93
CA LEU A 301 2.05 11.52 9.93
C LEU A 301 2.34 10.57 11.10
N ASP A 302 2.56 9.33 10.74
CA ASP A 302 2.95 8.26 11.66
C ASP A 302 4.46 8.01 11.63
N GLY A 303 5.00 7.46 12.73
CA GLY A 303 6.39 7.07 12.86
C GLY A 303 7.31 8.12 13.48
N ARG A 304 8.48 7.66 13.90
CA ARG A 304 9.45 8.41 14.75
C ARG A 304 9.91 9.76 14.18
N TYR A 305 9.77 9.96 12.86
CA TYR A 305 10.13 11.26 12.28
C TYR A 305 9.28 12.40 12.84
N PHE A 306 8.01 12.14 13.19
CA PHE A 306 7.13 13.14 13.81
C PHE A 306 7.76 13.75 15.08
N ASN A 307 8.46 12.95 15.88
CA ASN A 307 9.06 13.38 17.14
C ASN A 307 10.11 14.48 16.95
N LYS A 308 10.70 14.61 15.77
CA LYS A 308 11.67 15.67 15.46
C LYS A 308 11.06 17.08 15.50
N PHE A 309 9.76 17.19 15.31
CA PHE A 309 9.06 18.47 15.41
C PHE A 309 8.94 18.99 16.84
N ARG A 310 9.19 18.13 17.87
CA ARG A 310 9.19 18.54 19.28
C ARG A 310 10.46 19.29 19.67
N ASP A 311 11.58 18.92 19.07
CA ASP A 311 12.87 19.49 19.42
C ASP A 311 13.08 20.82 18.70
N THR A 312 13.18 21.89 19.49
CA THR A 312 13.45 23.25 19.01
C THR A 312 14.90 23.43 18.53
N SER A 313 15.81 22.51 18.90
CA SER A 313 17.20 22.44 18.42
C SER A 313 17.36 21.68 17.12
N SER A 314 16.27 21.18 16.55
CA SER A 314 16.25 20.41 15.30
C SER A 314 16.92 21.15 14.13
N ALA A 315 17.43 20.37 13.17
CA ALA A 315 18.02 20.89 11.94
C ALA A 315 17.11 21.95 11.28
N ASP A 316 17.70 22.98 10.69
CA ASP A 316 17.00 24.11 10.05
C ASP A 316 15.85 23.69 9.14
N LYS A 317 15.95 22.54 8.49
CA LYS A 317 14.91 22.02 7.64
C LYS A 317 13.67 21.59 8.43
N VAL A 318 13.84 20.88 9.54
CA VAL A 318 12.73 20.43 10.40
C VAL A 318 12.02 21.64 11.01
N ARG A 319 12.78 22.66 11.39
CA ARG A 319 12.23 23.91 11.89
C ARG A 319 11.36 24.60 10.83
N ARG A 320 11.86 24.71 9.60
CA ARG A 320 11.06 25.31 8.48
C ARG A 320 9.80 24.50 8.19
N GLN A 321 9.86 23.17 8.23
CA GLN A 321 8.69 22.32 8.04
C GLN A 321 7.67 22.53 9.17
N ARG A 322 8.12 22.62 10.42
CA ARG A 322 7.27 22.93 11.55
C ARG A 322 6.58 24.28 11.40
N GLU A 323 7.32 25.34 11.08
CA GLU A 323 6.78 26.66 10.81
C GLU A 323 5.76 26.64 9.67
N ALA A 324 6.04 25.90 8.58
CA ALA A 324 5.12 25.76 7.46
C ALA A 324 3.82 25.01 7.84
N ILE A 325 3.90 23.98 8.70
CA ILE A 325 2.72 23.29 9.26
C ILE A 325 1.90 24.28 10.10
N GLU A 326 2.53 24.99 11.03
CA GLU A 326 1.85 25.94 11.92
C GLU A 326 1.16 27.07 11.14
N ASN A 327 1.81 27.61 10.10
CA ASN A 327 1.22 28.60 9.21
C ASN A 327 0.03 28.02 8.42
N ALA A 328 0.17 26.82 7.86
CA ALA A 328 -0.92 26.19 7.14
C ALA A 328 -2.14 25.93 8.05
N LEU A 329 -1.93 25.50 9.29
CA LEU A 329 -3.01 25.31 10.26
C LEU A 329 -3.66 26.62 10.69
N GLN A 330 -2.93 27.74 10.70
CA GLN A 330 -3.46 29.07 10.98
C GLN A 330 -4.31 29.59 9.83
N ASP A 331 -3.83 29.43 8.58
CA ASP A 331 -4.50 29.90 7.37
C ASP A 331 -5.74 29.05 7.02
N TYR A 332 -5.70 27.74 7.37
CA TYR A 332 -6.75 26.77 7.07
C TYR A 332 -7.28 26.11 8.36
N PRO A 333 -8.13 26.79 9.14
CA PRO A 333 -8.51 26.39 10.50
C PRO A 333 -9.33 25.10 10.57
N ASN A 334 -9.88 24.61 9.45
CA ASN A 334 -10.63 23.37 9.38
C ASN A 334 -9.76 22.15 9.03
N ASN A 335 -8.49 22.35 8.67
CA ASN A 335 -7.59 21.28 8.31
C ASN A 335 -6.68 20.89 9.49
N TYR A 336 -6.17 19.66 9.47
CA TYR A 336 -5.43 19.09 10.60
C TYR A 336 -4.12 18.45 10.15
N PHE A 337 -3.09 18.59 10.98
CA PHE A 337 -1.83 17.84 10.87
C PHE A 337 -1.62 17.12 12.19
N VAL A 338 -1.69 15.80 12.19
CA VAL A 338 -1.75 14.99 13.41
C VAL A 338 -0.90 13.73 13.31
N ASN A 339 -0.45 13.25 14.47
CA ASN A 339 0.12 11.93 14.66
C ASN A 339 -0.94 10.93 15.16
N THR A 340 -0.52 9.73 15.57
CA THR A 340 -1.42 8.69 16.10
C THR A 340 -2.28 9.18 17.26
N ALA A 341 -1.68 9.83 18.25
CA ALA A 341 -2.38 10.35 19.43
C ALA A 341 -3.35 11.49 19.06
N GLY A 342 -2.89 12.40 18.19
CA GLY A 342 -3.70 13.51 17.70
C GLY A 342 -4.90 13.06 16.88
N LEU A 343 -4.74 12.08 16.00
CA LEU A 343 -5.86 11.53 15.22
C LEU A 343 -6.90 10.85 16.11
N ARG A 344 -6.42 10.04 17.09
CA ARG A 344 -7.30 9.42 18.08
C ARG A 344 -8.13 10.46 18.83
N LYS A 345 -7.46 11.52 19.32
CA LYS A 345 -8.13 12.61 20.04
C LYS A 345 -9.13 13.34 19.17
N LEU A 346 -8.78 13.66 17.93
CA LEU A 346 -9.67 14.32 16.96
C LEU A 346 -10.94 13.51 16.73
N LEU A 347 -10.81 12.20 16.43
CA LEU A 347 -11.95 11.33 16.19
C LEU A 347 -12.83 11.19 17.45
N ALA A 348 -12.23 11.01 18.62
CA ALA A 348 -12.96 10.93 19.88
C ALA A 348 -13.79 12.18 20.17
N ASP A 349 -13.21 13.37 19.95
CA ASP A 349 -13.90 14.64 20.18
C ASP A 349 -15.06 14.83 19.19
N LEU A 350 -14.84 14.55 17.89
CA LEU A 350 -15.88 14.64 16.88
C LEU A 350 -17.06 13.68 17.16
N LEU A 351 -16.78 12.46 17.59
CA LEU A 351 -17.84 11.51 17.98
C LEU A 351 -18.58 11.95 19.23
N SER A 352 -17.87 12.54 20.21
CA SER A 352 -18.49 13.03 21.46
C SER A 352 -19.42 14.23 21.23
N GLU A 353 -19.08 15.14 20.34
CA GLU A 353 -19.94 16.29 19.97
C GLU A 353 -21.26 15.84 19.38
N THR A 354 -21.23 14.80 18.57
CA THR A 354 -22.42 14.31 17.90
C THR A 354 -23.41 13.63 18.85
N THR A 355 -22.93 13.13 20.00
CA THR A 355 -23.76 12.51 21.03
C THR A 355 -24.32 13.51 22.03
N GLY A 356 -23.65 14.65 22.27
CA GLY A 356 -24.12 15.71 23.20
C GLY A 356 -25.30 16.52 22.70
N ASN A 357 -25.44 16.69 21.38
CA ASN A 357 -26.54 17.48 20.79
C ASN A 357 -27.92 16.77 20.79
N VAL A 358 -27.98 15.47 21.01
CA VAL A 358 -29.27 14.73 21.06
C VAL A 358 -30.03 15.01 22.35
N ASN A 359 -29.37 15.32 23.46
CA ASN A 359 -29.99 15.55 24.74
C ASN A 359 -30.58 16.96 24.95
N SER A 360 -30.26 17.91 24.09
CA SER A 360 -30.79 19.29 24.20
C SER A 360 -32.14 19.50 23.48
N GLN A 361 -32.53 18.57 22.60
CA GLN A 361 -33.81 18.67 21.87
C GLN A 361 -34.99 17.92 22.54
N THR A 362 -34.73 17.08 23.55
CA THR A 362 -35.76 16.30 24.22
C THR A 362 -36.24 16.88 25.57
N SER A 363 -35.72 18.03 26.00
CA SER A 363 -36.12 18.70 27.24
C SER A 363 -37.05 19.90 27.02
N GLY A 364 -37.67 20.01 25.86
CA GLY A 364 -38.60 21.09 25.49
C GLY A 364 -39.94 20.58 24.97
N GLN A 365 -40.59 19.64 25.70
CA GLN A 365 -42.03 19.35 25.57
C GLN A 365 -42.65 19.18 26.95
#